data_1b1f30362795de2be03132c8601b8003
#
_entry.id   1b1f30362795de2be03132c8601b8003
#
_cell.length_a   1.000
_cell.length_b   1.000
_cell.length_c   1.000
_cell.angle_alpha   90.00
_cell.angle_beta   90.00
_cell.angle_gamma   90.00
#
_symmetry.space_group_name_H-M   'P 1'
#
loop_
_entity.id
_entity.type
_entity.pdbx_description
1 polymer ?
#
loop_
_entity_poly.entity_id
_entity_poly.type
_entity_poly.pdbx_seq_one_letter_code
_entity_poly.pdbx_strand_id
1 'polypeptide(L)'
;MAFQVIPPRRLYQEIALQIRAHIESGEFSVGARLPAERELAQQLKVSRPSVREALIALEVEGLVEVKTGAGVFVRERRRQFSSTASCEGPIEIMRARALIEGDIAARAATKMRNADIKELERIVEAMNPRPTGQELCLPSDRAFHLYIAQKAGNSVLARFVAELFDARHTPLSVQFGKHFENASTWMLAVAEHQEIIRAFASRDSLDAKRSMERHLRKSWIRWTKQIEHNPQKLRKKRSAARDGEKIR
;
A
#
# COMPACT_ATOMS: atom_id res chain seq x y z
N MET A 1 -16.85 -26.49 -30.22
CA MET A 1 -15.92 -26.32 -29.07
C MET A 1 -15.88 -24.84 -28.73
N ALA A 2 -16.24 -24.45 -27.50
CA ALA A 2 -16.13 -23.07 -27.06
C ALA A 2 -14.78 -22.89 -26.32
N PHE A 3 -13.94 -22.01 -26.82
CA PHE A 3 -12.71 -21.64 -26.13
C PHE A 3 -13.06 -20.79 -24.92
N GLN A 4 -12.53 -21.14 -23.74
CA GLN A 4 -12.63 -20.29 -22.55
C GLN A 4 -11.57 -19.19 -22.63
N VAL A 5 -11.99 -17.95 -22.39
CA VAL A 5 -11.07 -16.82 -22.26
C VAL A 5 -10.21 -17.04 -21.02
N ILE A 6 -8.89 -17.14 -21.19
CA ILE A 6 -7.93 -17.19 -20.09
C ILE A 6 -7.67 -15.74 -19.67
N PRO A 7 -8.11 -15.30 -18.47
CA PRO A 7 -7.84 -13.95 -18.02
C PRO A 7 -6.34 -13.76 -17.80
N PRO A 8 -5.76 -12.60 -18.16
CA PRO A 8 -4.36 -12.33 -17.90
C PRO A 8 -4.11 -12.33 -16.37
N ARG A 9 -3.27 -13.26 -15.93
CA ARG A 9 -2.85 -13.31 -14.52
C ARG A 9 -1.82 -12.23 -14.24
N ARG A 10 -1.97 -11.55 -13.11
CA ARG A 10 -1.01 -10.55 -12.68
C ARG A 10 0.21 -11.19 -12.03
N LEU A 11 1.38 -10.57 -12.13
CA LEU A 11 2.65 -11.14 -11.67
C LEU A 11 2.58 -11.61 -10.19
N TYR A 12 1.97 -10.83 -9.30
CA TYR A 12 1.84 -11.25 -7.90
C TYR A 12 0.96 -12.49 -7.72
N GLN A 13 -0.07 -12.68 -8.58
CA GLN A 13 -0.93 -13.86 -8.55
C GLN A 13 -0.18 -15.12 -8.98
N GLU A 14 0.66 -15.02 -10.01
CA GLU A 14 1.54 -16.12 -10.44
C GLU A 14 2.54 -16.49 -9.34
N ILE A 15 3.13 -15.49 -8.68
CA ILE A 15 4.03 -15.71 -7.54
C ILE A 15 3.28 -16.39 -6.39
N ALA A 16 2.08 -15.91 -6.06
CA ALA A 16 1.26 -16.50 -5.00
C ALA A 16 0.88 -17.94 -5.30
N LEU A 17 0.54 -18.26 -6.55
CA LEU A 17 0.25 -19.63 -7.00
C LEU A 17 1.44 -20.57 -6.85
N GLN A 18 2.65 -20.13 -7.21
CA GLN A 18 3.85 -20.93 -7.04
C GLN A 18 4.15 -21.19 -5.56
N ILE A 19 4.13 -20.15 -4.72
CA ILE A 19 4.35 -20.31 -3.27
C ILE A 19 3.29 -21.23 -2.66
N ARG A 20 2.03 -21.09 -3.07
CA ARG A 20 0.93 -21.96 -2.64
C ARG A 20 1.20 -23.42 -3.01
N ALA A 21 1.63 -23.70 -4.23
CA ALA A 21 1.94 -25.06 -4.68
C ALA A 21 3.03 -25.71 -3.81
N HIS A 22 4.07 -24.95 -3.43
CA HIS A 22 5.11 -25.42 -2.52
C HIS A 22 4.60 -25.66 -1.07
N ILE A 23 3.63 -24.86 -0.61
CA ILE A 23 2.97 -25.12 0.69
C ILE A 23 2.08 -26.36 0.62
N GLU A 24 1.28 -26.50 -0.43
CA GLU A 24 0.34 -27.61 -0.60
C GLU A 24 1.06 -28.94 -0.90
N SER A 25 2.24 -28.91 -1.53
CA SER A 25 3.09 -30.10 -1.68
C SER A 25 3.79 -30.56 -0.39
N GLY A 26 3.71 -29.74 0.69
CA GLY A 26 4.35 -30.05 1.98
C GLY A 26 5.83 -29.67 2.05
N GLU A 27 6.40 -29.01 1.02
CA GLU A 27 7.78 -28.52 1.07
C GLU A 27 7.95 -27.47 2.21
N PHE A 28 6.91 -26.68 2.44
CA PHE A 28 6.82 -25.81 3.62
C PHE A 28 5.70 -26.32 4.54
N SER A 29 6.07 -26.96 5.63
CA SER A 29 5.11 -27.45 6.63
C SER A 29 4.43 -26.31 7.39
N VAL A 30 3.27 -26.59 8.00
CA VAL A 30 2.57 -25.63 8.89
C VAL A 30 3.51 -25.20 10.02
N GLY A 31 3.59 -23.88 10.25
CA GLY A 31 4.53 -23.27 11.20
C GLY A 31 5.92 -23.01 10.64
N ALA A 32 6.27 -23.56 9.47
CA ALA A 32 7.55 -23.28 8.83
C ALA A 32 7.64 -21.81 8.40
N ARG A 33 8.85 -21.27 8.42
CA ARG A 33 9.16 -19.97 7.91
C ARG A 33 9.48 -20.05 6.42
N LEU A 34 8.80 -19.24 5.60
CA LEU A 34 9.12 -19.08 4.19
C LEU A 34 10.48 -18.36 4.01
N PRO A 35 11.17 -18.55 2.88
CA PRO A 35 12.36 -17.77 2.51
C PRO A 35 12.06 -16.27 2.58
N ALA A 36 13.10 -15.47 2.85
CA ALA A 36 12.94 -14.02 2.93
C ALA A 36 12.50 -13.43 1.57
N GLU A 37 11.72 -12.33 1.58
CA GLU A 37 11.28 -11.65 0.35
C GLU A 37 12.42 -11.43 -0.66
N ARG A 38 13.64 -11.09 -0.17
CA ARG A 38 14.81 -10.90 -1.02
C ARG A 38 15.22 -12.20 -1.70
N GLU A 39 15.18 -13.30 -0.99
CA GLU A 39 15.53 -14.62 -1.52
C GLU A 39 14.51 -15.09 -2.54
N LEU A 40 13.22 -14.97 -2.22
CA LEU A 40 12.13 -15.28 -3.16
C LEU A 40 12.21 -14.41 -4.43
N ALA A 41 12.50 -13.11 -4.29
CA ALA A 41 12.64 -12.21 -5.42
C ALA A 41 13.81 -12.60 -6.34
N GLN A 42 14.92 -13.04 -5.76
CA GLN A 42 16.08 -13.53 -6.51
C GLN A 42 15.77 -14.86 -7.22
N GLN A 43 15.16 -15.81 -6.52
CA GLN A 43 14.81 -17.13 -7.07
C GLN A 43 13.80 -17.00 -8.22
N LEU A 44 12.78 -16.17 -8.04
CA LEU A 44 11.71 -15.97 -9.02
C LEU A 44 12.07 -14.93 -10.12
N LYS A 45 13.23 -14.26 -10.00
CA LYS A 45 13.69 -13.19 -10.90
C LYS A 45 12.67 -12.05 -11.07
N VAL A 46 12.03 -11.66 -9.97
CA VAL A 46 10.99 -10.62 -9.93
C VAL A 46 11.36 -9.52 -8.95
N SER A 47 10.58 -8.43 -8.96
CA SER A 47 10.76 -7.35 -8.00
C SER A 47 10.33 -7.77 -6.59
N ARG A 48 11.02 -7.29 -5.54
CA ARG A 48 10.63 -7.49 -4.13
C ARG A 48 9.20 -7.00 -3.83
N PRO A 49 8.74 -5.83 -4.34
CA PRO A 49 7.36 -5.42 -4.21
C PRO A 49 6.34 -6.46 -4.72
N SER A 50 6.61 -7.10 -5.86
CA SER A 50 5.70 -8.12 -6.42
C SER A 50 5.62 -9.38 -5.54
N VAL A 51 6.76 -9.80 -4.96
CA VAL A 51 6.79 -10.90 -3.97
C VAL A 51 5.97 -10.53 -2.73
N ARG A 52 6.11 -9.31 -2.25
CA ARG A 52 5.38 -8.83 -1.08
C ARG A 52 3.88 -8.80 -1.32
N GLU A 53 3.43 -8.30 -2.47
CA GLU A 53 2.02 -8.38 -2.88
C GLU A 53 1.50 -9.82 -2.86
N ALA A 54 2.29 -10.75 -3.37
CA ALA A 54 1.94 -12.17 -3.37
C ALA A 54 1.83 -12.74 -1.95
N LEU A 55 2.77 -12.42 -1.06
CA LEU A 55 2.74 -12.88 0.34
C LEU A 55 1.56 -12.31 1.11
N ILE A 56 1.20 -11.04 0.88
CA ILE A 56 0.02 -10.43 1.48
C ILE A 56 -1.27 -11.06 0.92
N ALA A 57 -1.31 -11.39 -0.37
CA ALA A 57 -2.44 -12.13 -0.95
C ALA A 57 -2.61 -13.50 -0.27
N LEU A 58 -1.52 -14.23 -0.05
CA LEU A 58 -1.54 -15.51 0.67
C LEU A 58 -1.93 -15.36 2.16
N GLU A 59 -1.61 -14.22 2.79
CA GLU A 59 -2.03 -13.91 4.15
C GLU A 59 -3.54 -13.62 4.22
N VAL A 60 -4.09 -12.88 3.25
CA VAL A 60 -5.55 -12.67 3.12
C VAL A 60 -6.29 -13.99 2.93
N GLU A 61 -5.69 -14.94 2.20
CA GLU A 61 -6.22 -16.29 2.03
C GLU A 61 -6.05 -17.18 3.26
N GLY A 62 -5.31 -16.70 4.28
CA GLY A 62 -5.06 -17.44 5.51
C GLY A 62 -4.04 -18.58 5.38
N LEU A 63 -3.29 -18.64 4.28
CA LEU A 63 -2.25 -19.63 4.05
C LEU A 63 -0.94 -19.31 4.78
N VAL A 64 -0.67 -18.03 5.00
CA VAL A 64 0.52 -17.56 5.69
C VAL A 64 0.17 -16.48 6.73
N GLU A 65 1.11 -16.18 7.61
CA GLU A 65 1.08 -15.06 8.55
C GLU A 65 2.34 -14.22 8.40
N VAL A 66 2.19 -12.92 8.13
CA VAL A 66 3.30 -11.98 8.05
C VAL A 66 3.56 -11.39 9.43
N LYS A 67 4.66 -11.81 10.07
CA LYS A 67 5.10 -11.26 11.37
C LYS A 67 6.15 -10.18 11.13
N THR A 68 5.78 -8.93 11.40
CA THR A 68 6.67 -7.78 11.20
C THR A 68 8.02 -8.00 11.90
N GLY A 69 9.12 -7.95 11.12
CA GLY A 69 10.49 -8.18 11.62
C GLY A 69 10.87 -9.63 11.90
N ALA A 70 9.92 -10.59 11.86
CA ALA A 70 10.17 -12.00 12.09
C ALA A 70 10.12 -12.85 10.81
N GLY A 71 9.38 -12.39 9.80
CA GLY A 71 9.24 -13.08 8.52
C GLY A 71 7.82 -13.59 8.27
N VAL A 72 7.67 -14.46 7.28
CA VAL A 72 6.40 -15.04 6.85
C VAL A 72 6.37 -16.50 7.26
N PHE A 73 5.28 -16.95 7.87
CA PHE A 73 5.11 -18.29 8.41
C PHE A 73 3.88 -18.97 7.80
N VAL A 74 4.00 -20.24 7.44
CA VAL A 74 2.89 -21.04 6.92
C VAL A 74 1.86 -21.28 8.02
N ARG A 75 0.58 -21.10 7.70
CA ARG A 75 -0.55 -21.38 8.60
C ARG A 75 -1.34 -22.60 8.16
N GLU A 76 -2.00 -23.22 9.12
CA GLU A 76 -3.03 -24.22 8.83
C GLU A 76 -4.21 -23.53 8.11
N ARG A 77 -4.60 -24.07 6.96
CA ARG A 77 -5.66 -23.49 6.11
C ARG A 77 -7.00 -23.46 6.85
N ARG A 78 -7.37 -22.35 7.45
CA ARG A 78 -8.78 -22.09 7.76
C ARG A 78 -9.48 -21.67 6.47
N ARG A 79 -10.41 -22.50 6.00
CA ARG A 79 -11.28 -22.17 4.85
C ARG A 79 -12.07 -20.89 5.16
N GLN A 80 -11.56 -19.73 4.73
CA GLN A 80 -12.35 -18.50 4.66
C GLN A 80 -11.90 -17.68 3.44
N PHE A 81 -12.91 -17.34 2.62
CA PHE A 81 -12.92 -16.37 1.51
C PHE A 81 -12.21 -16.77 0.20
N SER A 82 -12.95 -17.48 -0.65
CA SER A 82 -12.83 -17.24 -2.08
C SER A 82 -13.58 -15.92 -2.37
N SER A 83 -12.87 -14.81 -2.41
CA SER A 83 -13.42 -13.59 -3.00
C SER A 83 -12.79 -13.44 -4.38
N THR A 84 -13.64 -13.48 -5.40
CA THR A 84 -13.41 -12.92 -6.73
C THR A 84 -13.33 -11.37 -6.59
N ALA A 85 -12.49 -10.88 -5.71
CA ALA A 85 -12.25 -9.46 -5.52
C ALA A 85 -11.25 -8.97 -6.58
N SER A 86 -11.42 -7.73 -7.00
CA SER A 86 -10.67 -7.01 -8.03
C SER A 86 -9.23 -7.48 -8.17
N CYS A 87 -8.83 -7.74 -9.42
CA CYS A 87 -7.54 -8.35 -9.74
C CYS A 87 -6.33 -7.42 -9.55
N GLU A 88 -6.54 -6.14 -9.20
CA GLU A 88 -5.48 -5.15 -9.09
C GLU A 88 -4.79 -5.20 -7.73
N GLY A 89 -3.45 -5.24 -7.77
CA GLY A 89 -2.63 -5.14 -6.57
C GLY A 89 -2.53 -3.69 -6.05
N PRO A 90 -2.36 -3.50 -4.72
CA PRO A 90 -2.29 -2.16 -4.13
C PRO A 90 -1.16 -1.30 -4.73
N ILE A 91 -0.03 -1.87 -5.10
CA ILE A 91 1.08 -1.14 -5.74
C ILE A 91 0.72 -0.70 -7.16
N GLU A 92 -0.03 -1.52 -7.89
CA GLU A 92 -0.47 -1.18 -9.23
C GLU A 92 -1.49 -0.03 -9.20
N ILE A 93 -2.43 -0.07 -8.28
CA ILE A 93 -3.37 1.03 -8.01
C ILE A 93 -2.61 2.33 -7.73
N MET A 94 -1.60 2.30 -6.85
CA MET A 94 -0.81 3.50 -6.53
C MET A 94 -0.03 4.05 -7.71
N ARG A 95 0.48 3.18 -8.59
CA ARG A 95 1.15 3.61 -9.83
C ARG A 95 0.17 4.26 -10.81
N ALA A 96 -1.03 3.70 -10.98
CA ALA A 96 -2.08 4.28 -11.81
C ALA A 96 -2.50 5.66 -11.27
N ARG A 97 -2.68 5.80 -9.96
CA ARG A 97 -2.96 7.07 -9.30
C ARG A 97 -1.88 8.11 -9.59
N ALA A 98 -0.61 7.76 -9.46
CA ALA A 98 0.50 8.69 -9.69
C ALA A 98 0.50 9.25 -11.12
N LEU A 99 0.17 8.42 -12.12
CA LEU A 99 0.08 8.85 -13.51
C LEU A 99 -1.10 9.80 -13.77
N ILE A 100 -2.25 9.54 -13.16
CA ILE A 100 -3.50 10.27 -13.44
C ILE A 100 -3.61 11.52 -12.58
N GLU A 101 -3.34 11.42 -11.28
CA GLU A 101 -3.60 12.51 -10.33
C GLU A 101 -2.59 13.64 -10.44
N GLY A 102 -1.38 13.39 -10.97
CA GLY A 102 -0.43 14.46 -11.30
C GLY A 102 -0.98 15.42 -12.35
N ASP A 103 -1.51 14.90 -13.46
CA ASP A 103 -2.11 15.74 -14.52
C ASP A 103 -3.43 16.37 -14.08
N ILE A 104 -4.20 15.70 -13.23
CA ILE A 104 -5.39 16.26 -12.59
C ILE A 104 -5.00 17.45 -11.71
N ALA A 105 -3.95 17.34 -10.89
CA ALA A 105 -3.46 18.42 -10.05
C ALA A 105 -3.03 19.65 -10.87
N ALA A 106 -2.29 19.42 -11.97
CA ALA A 106 -1.92 20.52 -12.88
C ALA A 106 -3.14 21.28 -13.42
N ARG A 107 -4.18 20.57 -13.83
CA ARG A 107 -5.44 21.17 -14.31
C ARG A 107 -6.21 21.90 -13.20
N ALA A 108 -6.24 21.35 -12.00
CA ALA A 108 -6.90 21.93 -10.85
C ALA A 108 -6.22 23.25 -10.45
N ALA A 109 -4.89 23.32 -10.47
CA ALA A 109 -4.12 24.50 -10.07
C ALA A 109 -4.54 25.78 -10.79
N THR A 110 -4.90 25.68 -12.07
CA THR A 110 -5.36 26.85 -12.86
C THR A 110 -6.77 27.31 -12.49
N LYS A 111 -7.55 26.50 -11.80
CA LYS A 111 -8.97 26.74 -11.46
C LYS A 111 -9.21 26.98 -9.97
N MET A 112 -8.26 26.64 -9.12
CA MET A 112 -8.35 26.80 -7.66
C MET A 112 -8.50 28.26 -7.27
N ARG A 113 -9.43 28.55 -6.37
CA ARG A 113 -9.62 29.85 -5.72
C ARG A 113 -9.11 29.78 -4.29
N ASN A 114 -8.95 30.92 -3.64
CA ASN A 114 -8.50 30.98 -2.25
C ASN A 114 -9.44 30.20 -1.29
N ALA A 115 -10.74 30.18 -1.59
CA ALA A 115 -11.69 29.38 -0.80
C ALA A 115 -11.42 27.87 -0.95
N ASP A 116 -11.01 27.43 -2.14
CA ASP A 116 -10.66 26.01 -2.40
C ASP A 116 -9.38 25.60 -1.66
N ILE A 117 -8.40 26.52 -1.57
CA ILE A 117 -7.17 26.30 -0.78
C ILE A 117 -7.51 26.13 0.70
N LYS A 118 -8.34 27.00 1.27
CA LYS A 118 -8.79 26.89 2.66
C LYS A 118 -9.53 25.57 2.94
N GLU A 119 -10.33 25.10 2.00
CA GLU A 119 -11.01 23.82 2.16
C GLU A 119 -10.02 22.66 2.13
N LEU A 120 -9.00 22.68 1.26
CA LEU A 120 -7.93 21.67 1.26
C LEU A 120 -7.14 21.68 2.58
N GLU A 121 -6.84 22.88 3.13
CA GLU A 121 -6.18 23.02 4.44
C GLU A 121 -7.03 22.37 5.54
N ARG A 122 -8.34 22.62 5.57
CA ARG A 122 -9.28 22.02 6.53
C ARG A 122 -9.31 20.49 6.41
N ILE A 123 -9.32 19.97 5.18
CA ILE A 123 -9.29 18.53 4.94
C ILE A 123 -7.99 17.91 5.45
N VAL A 124 -6.84 18.56 5.18
CA VAL A 124 -5.53 18.07 5.62
C VAL A 124 -5.39 18.15 7.16
N GLU A 125 -5.95 19.15 7.80
CA GLU A 125 -5.98 19.24 9.26
C GLU A 125 -6.72 18.05 9.88
N ALA A 126 -7.80 17.59 9.25
CA ALA A 126 -8.55 16.42 9.68
C ALA A 126 -7.80 15.09 9.47
N MET A 127 -6.72 15.07 8.67
CA MET A 127 -5.85 13.89 8.49
C MET A 127 -4.87 13.67 9.65
N ASN A 128 -4.67 14.65 10.54
CA ASN A 128 -3.71 14.49 11.62
C ASN A 128 -4.08 13.31 12.52
N PRO A 129 -3.14 12.37 12.76
CA PRO A 129 -3.40 11.22 13.60
C PRO A 129 -3.78 11.67 15.01
N ARG A 130 -4.94 11.27 15.47
CA ARG A 130 -5.39 11.51 16.85
C ARG A 130 -4.92 10.36 17.74
N PRO A 131 -4.70 10.59 19.04
CA PRO A 131 -4.31 9.53 19.98
C PRO A 131 -5.29 8.35 20.03
N THR A 132 -6.54 8.57 19.61
CA THR A 132 -7.65 7.59 19.70
C THR A 132 -7.82 6.70 18.47
N GLY A 133 -7.01 6.87 17.39
CA GLY A 133 -7.06 5.95 16.25
C GLY A 133 -6.80 6.57 14.88
N GLN A 134 -6.36 5.72 13.95
CA GLN A 134 -6.06 6.06 12.56
C GLN A 134 -7.32 6.16 11.66
N GLU A 135 -8.51 5.90 12.20
CA GLU A 135 -9.75 5.72 11.41
C GLU A 135 -10.15 6.94 10.57
N LEU A 136 -9.74 8.14 10.99
CA LEU A 136 -10.10 9.38 10.28
C LEU A 136 -9.12 9.78 9.16
N CYS A 137 -7.94 9.18 9.09
CA CYS A 137 -6.93 9.57 8.11
C CYS A 137 -7.32 9.18 6.69
N LEU A 138 -7.76 7.94 6.46
CA LEU A 138 -8.15 7.44 5.14
C LEU A 138 -9.33 8.18 4.49
N PRO A 139 -10.45 8.43 5.19
CA PRO A 139 -11.55 9.22 4.62
C PRO A 139 -11.14 10.64 4.25
N SER A 140 -10.30 11.28 5.06
CA SER A 140 -9.79 12.63 4.79
C SER A 140 -8.80 12.64 3.62
N ASP A 141 -7.93 11.63 3.52
CA ASP A 141 -7.04 11.42 2.37
C ASP A 141 -7.85 11.29 1.06
N ARG A 142 -8.89 10.44 1.09
CA ARG A 142 -9.83 10.32 -0.04
C ARG A 142 -10.49 11.65 -0.39
N ALA A 143 -10.99 12.36 0.60
CA ALA A 143 -11.64 13.65 0.40
C ALA A 143 -10.71 14.66 -0.26
N PHE A 144 -9.43 14.72 0.14
CA PHE A 144 -8.43 15.60 -0.44
C PHE A 144 -8.22 15.35 -1.93
N HIS A 145 -7.93 14.12 -2.32
CA HIS A 145 -7.68 13.75 -3.71
C HIS A 145 -8.93 13.93 -4.58
N LEU A 146 -10.10 13.54 -4.04
CA LEU A 146 -11.36 13.70 -4.76
C LEU A 146 -11.72 15.19 -4.96
N TYR A 147 -11.51 16.03 -3.95
CA TYR A 147 -11.74 17.47 -4.07
C TYR A 147 -10.89 18.09 -5.19
N ILE A 148 -9.59 17.77 -5.26
CA ILE A 148 -8.71 18.21 -6.34
C ILE A 148 -9.23 17.73 -7.70
N ALA A 149 -9.63 16.45 -7.80
CA ALA A 149 -10.14 15.89 -9.04
C ALA A 149 -11.43 16.59 -9.51
N GLN A 150 -12.32 16.94 -8.60
CA GLN A 150 -13.53 17.71 -8.90
C GLN A 150 -13.20 19.13 -9.42
N LYS A 151 -12.19 19.79 -8.83
CA LYS A 151 -11.75 21.14 -9.26
C LYS A 151 -11.04 21.13 -10.62
N ALA A 152 -10.50 20.01 -11.06
CA ALA A 152 -9.99 19.87 -12.43
C ALA A 152 -11.10 20.03 -13.50
N GLY A 153 -12.38 19.91 -13.12
CA GLY A 153 -13.53 20.18 -13.99
C GLY A 153 -13.78 19.09 -15.03
N ASN A 154 -13.47 17.83 -14.68
CA ASN A 154 -13.77 16.65 -15.48
C ASN A 154 -14.36 15.56 -14.55
N SER A 155 -15.67 15.36 -14.65
CA SER A 155 -16.39 14.39 -13.80
C SER A 155 -15.97 12.94 -14.04
N VAL A 156 -15.49 12.60 -15.24
CA VAL A 156 -14.98 11.25 -15.53
C VAL A 156 -13.70 11.02 -14.75
N LEU A 157 -12.77 11.97 -14.76
CA LEU A 157 -11.52 11.87 -13.98
C LEU A 157 -11.80 11.81 -12.47
N ALA A 158 -12.75 12.62 -11.98
CA ALA A 158 -13.15 12.58 -10.57
C ALA A 158 -13.72 11.21 -10.18
N ARG A 159 -14.54 10.60 -11.05
CA ARG A 159 -15.03 9.22 -10.83
C ARG A 159 -13.89 8.20 -10.82
N PHE A 160 -12.94 8.27 -11.75
CA PHE A 160 -11.78 7.39 -11.76
C PHE A 160 -10.95 7.49 -10.48
N VAL A 161 -10.71 8.70 -9.98
CA VAL A 161 -10.01 8.89 -8.71
C VAL A 161 -10.79 8.24 -7.55
N ALA A 162 -12.12 8.40 -7.50
CA ALA A 162 -12.95 7.76 -6.49
C ALA A 162 -12.85 6.23 -6.57
N GLU A 163 -12.99 5.65 -7.76
CA GLU A 163 -12.91 4.19 -7.98
C GLU A 163 -11.54 3.63 -7.57
N LEU A 164 -10.43 4.32 -7.91
CA LEU A 164 -9.08 3.92 -7.50
C LEU A 164 -8.88 4.00 -5.97
N PHE A 165 -9.52 4.98 -5.31
CA PHE A 165 -9.53 5.02 -3.84
C PHE A 165 -10.35 3.87 -3.23
N ASP A 166 -11.52 3.61 -3.79
CA ASP A 166 -12.42 2.56 -3.28
C ASP A 166 -11.80 1.17 -3.47
N ALA A 167 -10.95 0.98 -4.48
CA ALA A 167 -10.14 -0.23 -4.64
C ALA A 167 -9.15 -0.48 -3.48
N ARG A 168 -8.85 0.52 -2.64
CA ARG A 168 -8.08 0.34 -1.38
C ARG A 168 -8.88 -0.39 -0.28
N HIS A 169 -10.19 -0.58 -0.45
CA HIS A 169 -11.04 -1.30 0.50
C HIS A 169 -11.12 -2.81 0.22
N THR A 170 -10.37 -3.31 -0.76
CA THR A 170 -10.23 -4.76 -0.96
C THR A 170 -9.52 -5.39 0.26
N PRO A 171 -9.83 -6.66 0.61
CA PRO A 171 -9.17 -7.35 1.71
C PRO A 171 -7.64 -7.30 1.63
N LEU A 172 -7.09 -7.40 0.41
CA LEU A 172 -5.65 -7.29 0.15
C LEU A 172 -5.12 -5.89 0.49
N SER A 173 -5.78 -4.84 0.03
CA SER A 173 -5.34 -3.46 0.29
C SER A 173 -5.46 -3.08 1.76
N VAL A 174 -6.53 -3.51 2.46
CA VAL A 174 -6.69 -3.28 3.90
C VAL A 174 -5.59 -3.97 4.70
N GLN A 175 -5.26 -5.21 4.35
CA GLN A 175 -4.19 -5.94 5.03
C GLN A 175 -2.82 -5.29 4.75
N PHE A 176 -2.60 -4.81 3.53
CA PHE A 176 -1.42 -4.04 3.17
C PHE A 176 -1.30 -2.77 4.03
N GLY A 177 -2.36 -2.01 4.18
CA GLY A 177 -2.41 -0.82 5.04
C GLY A 177 -2.05 -1.14 6.49
N LYS A 178 -2.60 -2.19 7.09
CA LYS A 178 -2.28 -2.62 8.47
C LYS A 178 -0.79 -2.89 8.70
N HIS A 179 -0.06 -3.36 7.69
CA HIS A 179 1.37 -3.62 7.81
C HIS A 179 2.24 -2.38 7.64
N PHE A 180 1.79 -1.39 6.88
CA PHE A 180 2.63 -0.28 6.42
C PHE A 180 2.18 1.11 6.85
N GLU A 181 0.92 1.28 7.25
CA GLU A 181 0.38 2.55 7.72
C GLU A 181 0.43 2.63 9.24
N ASN A 182 0.97 3.73 9.75
CA ASN A 182 1.03 4.06 11.17
C ASN A 182 1.08 5.58 11.35
N ALA A 183 1.03 6.07 12.59
CA ALA A 183 1.00 7.50 12.88
C ALA A 183 2.17 8.26 12.23
N SER A 184 3.39 7.71 12.23
CA SER A 184 4.55 8.38 11.65
C SER A 184 4.47 8.47 10.12
N THR A 185 3.96 7.44 9.44
CA THR A 185 3.75 7.48 7.99
C THR A 185 2.64 8.45 7.60
N TRP A 186 1.62 8.60 8.44
CA TRP A 186 0.55 9.59 8.23
C TRP A 186 1.04 11.02 8.44
N MET A 187 1.88 11.29 9.45
CA MET A 187 2.50 12.61 9.61
C MET A 187 3.32 13.04 8.38
N LEU A 188 4.06 12.09 7.79
CA LEU A 188 4.78 12.35 6.54
C LEU A 188 3.82 12.64 5.38
N ALA A 189 2.71 11.91 5.27
CA ALA A 189 1.70 12.15 4.26
C ALA A 189 1.05 13.53 4.42
N VAL A 190 0.72 13.95 5.64
CA VAL A 190 0.19 15.29 5.94
C VAL A 190 1.15 16.38 5.47
N ALA A 191 2.45 16.25 5.77
CA ALA A 191 3.45 17.22 5.30
C ALA A 191 3.51 17.28 3.76
N GLU A 192 3.39 16.15 3.08
CA GLU A 192 3.36 16.08 1.61
C GLU A 192 2.08 16.71 1.02
N HIS A 193 0.92 16.53 1.67
CA HIS A 193 -0.31 17.21 1.27
C HIS A 193 -0.19 18.74 1.43
N GLN A 194 0.48 19.21 2.47
CA GLN A 194 0.78 20.64 2.63
C GLN A 194 1.70 21.19 1.52
N GLU A 195 2.66 20.38 1.01
CA GLU A 195 3.45 20.75 -0.17
C GLU A 195 2.57 20.94 -1.41
N ILE A 196 1.60 20.03 -1.61
CA ILE A 196 0.65 20.14 -2.73
C ILE A 196 -0.22 21.41 -2.59
N ILE A 197 -0.70 21.72 -1.38
CA ILE A 197 -1.48 22.94 -1.12
C ILE A 197 -0.66 24.19 -1.44
N ARG A 198 0.62 24.24 -1.07
CA ARG A 198 1.50 25.38 -1.41
C ARG A 198 1.65 25.56 -2.91
N ALA A 199 1.77 24.47 -3.67
CA ALA A 199 1.81 24.54 -5.13
C ALA A 199 0.49 25.08 -5.73
N PHE A 200 -0.65 24.72 -5.15
CA PHE A 200 -1.94 25.31 -5.55
C PHE A 200 -2.05 26.79 -5.19
N ALA A 201 -1.55 27.20 -4.02
CA ALA A 201 -1.57 28.60 -3.59
C ALA A 201 -0.72 29.49 -4.52
N SER A 202 0.40 29.00 -5.03
CA SER A 202 1.24 29.67 -6.02
C SER A 202 0.67 29.61 -7.44
N ARG A 203 -0.40 28.81 -7.67
CA ARG A 203 -1.01 28.56 -8.99
C ARG A 203 -0.04 27.99 -10.04
N ASP A 204 1.01 27.35 -9.58
CA ASP A 204 1.99 26.68 -10.43
C ASP A 204 1.50 25.27 -10.79
N SER A 205 1.01 25.12 -12.02
CA SER A 205 0.51 23.85 -12.54
C SER A 205 1.57 22.76 -12.58
N LEU A 206 2.81 23.12 -12.88
CA LEU A 206 3.91 22.14 -12.99
C LEU A 206 4.35 21.68 -11.60
N ASP A 207 4.43 22.60 -10.64
CA ASP A 207 4.75 22.25 -9.25
C ASP A 207 3.62 21.45 -8.61
N ALA A 208 2.36 21.78 -8.86
CA ALA A 208 1.20 21.01 -8.43
C ALA A 208 1.26 19.56 -8.96
N LYS A 209 1.57 19.36 -10.24
CA LYS A 209 1.79 18.05 -10.85
C LYS A 209 2.90 17.29 -10.13
N ARG A 210 4.09 17.90 -10.06
CA ARG A 210 5.28 17.28 -9.47
C ARG A 210 5.10 16.93 -7.99
N SER A 211 4.42 17.80 -7.25
CA SER A 211 4.14 17.59 -5.83
C SER A 211 3.18 16.41 -5.62
N MET A 212 2.12 16.31 -6.43
CA MET A 212 1.19 15.17 -6.40
C MET A 212 1.90 13.86 -6.77
N GLU A 213 2.64 13.83 -7.88
CA GLU A 213 3.39 12.65 -8.31
C GLU A 213 4.42 12.21 -7.25
N ARG A 214 5.12 13.18 -6.64
CA ARG A 214 6.09 12.94 -5.57
C ARG A 214 5.43 12.36 -4.33
N HIS A 215 4.28 12.90 -3.90
CA HIS A 215 3.49 12.40 -2.79
C HIS A 215 3.07 10.93 -3.02
N LEU A 216 2.44 10.63 -4.14
CA LEU A 216 1.96 9.28 -4.45
C LEU A 216 3.11 8.28 -4.59
N ARG A 217 4.25 8.70 -5.18
CA ARG A 217 5.46 7.89 -5.24
C ARG A 217 6.06 7.64 -3.86
N LYS A 218 6.15 8.66 -2.99
CA LYS A 218 6.63 8.48 -1.61
C LYS A 218 5.70 7.56 -0.80
N SER A 219 4.39 7.65 -1.01
CA SER A 219 3.40 6.78 -0.34
C SER A 219 3.65 5.31 -0.65
N TRP A 220 3.79 4.92 -1.92
CA TRP A 220 4.08 3.51 -2.22
C TRP A 220 5.50 3.08 -1.83
N ILE A 221 6.49 3.98 -1.87
CA ILE A 221 7.85 3.71 -1.37
C ILE A 221 7.83 3.44 0.13
N ARG A 222 7.03 4.17 0.93
CA ARG A 222 6.85 3.88 2.35
C ARG A 222 6.34 2.46 2.58
N TRP A 223 5.37 2.02 1.79
CA TRP A 223 4.89 0.64 1.84
C TRP A 223 5.96 -0.38 1.47
N THR A 224 6.96 -0.01 0.64
CA THR A 224 8.01 -0.94 0.22
C THR A 224 9.29 -0.88 1.07
N LYS A 225 9.57 0.24 1.74
CA LYS A 225 10.83 0.46 2.48
C LYS A 225 10.81 0.07 3.96
N GLN A 226 9.66 0.06 4.64
CA GLN A 226 9.62 -0.24 6.09
C GLN A 226 10.12 -1.64 6.46
N ILE A 227 10.35 -2.51 5.50
CA ILE A 227 10.90 -3.85 5.71
C ILE A 227 12.44 -3.85 5.77
N GLU A 228 13.10 -2.83 5.24
CA GLU A 228 14.58 -2.74 5.24
C GLU A 228 15.19 -2.28 6.57
N HIS A 229 14.42 -1.63 7.43
CA HIS A 229 14.96 -0.87 8.58
C HIS A 229 14.72 -1.46 9.96
N ASN A 230 14.56 -2.78 10.15
CA ASN A 230 14.57 -3.36 11.50
C ASN A 230 15.54 -4.54 11.72
N PRO A 231 16.84 -4.42 11.40
CA PRO A 231 17.84 -5.40 11.78
C PRO A 231 18.23 -5.34 13.26
N GLN A 232 17.97 -4.22 13.95
CA GLN A 232 18.49 -4.01 15.31
C GLN A 232 17.64 -4.65 16.43
N LYS A 233 16.34 -4.84 16.24
CA LYS A 233 15.50 -5.58 17.22
C LYS A 233 15.80 -7.08 17.26
N LEU A 234 16.32 -7.65 16.19
CA LEU A 234 16.73 -9.06 16.13
C LEU A 234 18.04 -9.34 16.88
N ARG A 235 18.95 -8.37 16.95
CA ARG A 235 20.20 -8.51 17.73
C ARG A 235 19.94 -8.52 19.24
N LYS A 236 19.05 -7.65 19.74
CA LYS A 236 18.71 -7.61 21.19
C LYS A 236 17.99 -8.85 21.70
N LYS A 237 17.11 -9.50 20.90
CA LYS A 237 16.47 -10.76 21.30
C LYS A 237 17.40 -11.99 21.26
N ARG A 238 18.41 -11.98 20.37
CA ARG A 238 19.41 -13.05 20.34
C ARG A 238 20.44 -12.96 21.46
N SER A 239 20.75 -11.76 21.95
CA SER A 239 21.63 -11.59 23.12
C SER A 239 20.88 -12.00 24.40
N ALA A 240 19.64 -11.60 24.59
CA ALA A 240 18.84 -11.98 25.75
C ALA A 240 18.51 -13.49 25.83
N ALA A 241 18.39 -14.18 24.69
CA ALA A 241 18.20 -15.63 24.66
C ALA A 241 19.50 -16.41 24.95
N ARG A 242 20.67 -15.87 24.63
CA ARG A 242 21.97 -16.47 24.94
C ARG A 242 22.41 -16.27 26.39
N ASP A 243 21.98 -15.18 27.02
CA ASP A 243 22.28 -14.88 28.41
C ASP A 243 21.39 -15.66 29.39
N GLY A 244 20.20 -16.10 28.96
CA GLY A 244 19.30 -16.98 29.74
C GLY A 244 19.69 -18.45 29.76
N GLU A 245 20.56 -18.93 28.86
CA GLU A 245 21.00 -20.32 28.76
C GLU A 245 22.33 -20.59 29.49
N LYS A 246 22.95 -19.55 30.05
CA LYS A 246 24.18 -19.67 30.87
C LYS A 246 23.96 -19.70 32.38
N ILE A 247 22.68 -19.69 32.82
CA ILE A 247 22.31 -19.77 34.24
C ILE A 247 21.35 -20.97 34.44
N ARG A 248 21.76 -22.15 34.00
CA ARG A 248 21.26 -23.44 34.49
C ARG A 248 22.37 -24.48 34.42
#